data_789aeba397bc9d24e2f7daf6ca6c6de9
#
_entry.id   789aeba397bc9d24e2f7daf6ca6c6de9
#
_cell.length_a   1.000
_cell.length_b   1.000
_cell.length_c   1.000
_cell.angle_alpha   90.00
_cell.angle_beta   90.00
_cell.angle_gamma   90.00
#
_symmetry.space_group_name_H-M   'P 1'
#
loop_
_entity.id
_entity.type
_entity.pdbx_description
1 polymer ?
#
loop_
_entity_poly.entity_id
_entity_poly.type
_entity_poly.pdbx_seq_one_letter_code
_entity_poly.pdbx_strand_id
1 'polypeptide(L)'
;MPALSEQAVEQLTTTEAAVLALLAIEGERSGYALAKAVENAIGHIWAPARSGLFACLPRLAKLGLVRVRRTDKPLYAISPAGRAALNAWFEQVEPGARDTFFLKLFLGGLTTPEVLLRHIAQFREDIEARLVVYRAIGRTNTNTGHDWYHRHLLRYGIERAEYELEWTALVTRALRRGPR
;
A
#
# COMPACT_ATOMS: atom_id res chain seq x y z
N MET A 1 -38.26 2.76 10.50
CA MET A 1 -36.81 2.90 10.47
C MET A 1 -36.35 2.39 9.10
N PRO A 2 -35.93 3.24 8.14
CA PRO A 2 -35.41 2.70 6.90
C PRO A 2 -34.04 2.10 7.16
N ALA A 3 -33.88 0.83 6.76
CA ALA A 3 -32.63 0.14 6.71
C ALA A 3 -31.61 0.97 5.90
N LEU A 4 -30.46 1.26 6.50
CA LEU A 4 -29.32 1.79 5.79
C LEU A 4 -28.98 0.76 4.73
N SER A 5 -29.29 1.10 3.48
CA SER A 5 -28.89 0.32 2.32
C SER A 5 -27.40 -0.02 2.45
N GLU A 6 -27.07 -1.29 2.30
CA GLU A 6 -25.75 -1.80 1.93
C GLU A 6 -25.33 -1.17 0.59
N GLN A 7 -25.05 0.15 0.63
CA GLN A 7 -24.25 0.74 -0.42
C GLN A 7 -22.88 0.09 -0.27
N ALA A 8 -22.52 -0.71 -1.27
CA ALA A 8 -21.20 -1.27 -1.43
C ALA A 8 -20.18 -0.25 -0.93
N VAL A 9 -19.45 -0.57 0.12
CA VAL A 9 -18.37 0.27 0.64
C VAL A 9 -17.40 0.37 -0.53
N GLU A 10 -17.51 1.49 -1.26
CA GLU A 10 -16.71 1.74 -2.45
C GLU A 10 -15.26 1.70 -1.97
N GLN A 11 -14.53 0.67 -2.41
CA GLN A 11 -13.18 0.38 -1.90
C GLN A 11 -12.30 1.62 -2.09
N LEU A 12 -11.57 1.97 -1.04
CA LEU A 12 -10.57 3.04 -1.13
C LEU A 12 -9.49 2.65 -2.13
N THR A 13 -9.19 3.54 -3.04
CA THR A 13 -7.96 3.41 -3.83
C THR A 13 -6.74 3.58 -2.92
N THR A 14 -5.60 3.05 -3.34
CA THR A 14 -4.33 3.20 -2.62
C THR A 14 -4.01 4.68 -2.34
N THR A 15 -4.29 5.58 -3.30
CA THR A 15 -4.11 7.03 -3.14
C THR A 15 -5.01 7.63 -2.06
N GLU A 16 -6.27 7.25 -2.04
CA GLU A 16 -7.23 7.71 -1.03
C GLU A 16 -6.88 7.21 0.37
N ALA A 17 -6.49 5.94 0.49
CA ALA A 17 -6.01 5.38 1.75
C ALA A 17 -4.77 6.11 2.27
N ALA A 18 -3.80 6.42 1.39
CA ALA A 18 -2.61 7.19 1.76
C ALA A 18 -2.95 8.61 2.23
N VAL A 19 -3.87 9.30 1.56
CA VAL A 19 -4.34 10.63 1.98
C VAL A 19 -5.00 10.58 3.34
N LEU A 20 -5.90 9.61 3.58
CA LEU A 20 -6.55 9.42 4.88
C LEU A 20 -5.53 9.09 5.97
N ALA A 21 -4.54 8.25 5.68
CA ALA A 21 -3.49 7.88 6.62
C ALA A 21 -2.62 9.10 7.02
N LEU A 22 -2.21 9.93 6.04
CA LEU A 22 -1.46 11.16 6.33
C LEU A 22 -2.27 12.13 7.19
N LEU A 23 -3.56 12.31 6.89
CA LEU A 23 -4.45 13.12 7.73
C LEU A 23 -4.64 12.53 9.13
N ALA A 24 -4.57 11.21 9.29
CA ALA A 24 -4.63 10.56 10.60
C ALA A 24 -3.35 10.80 11.43
N ILE A 25 -2.20 10.84 10.79
CA ILE A 25 -0.87 11.02 11.42
C ILE A 25 -0.61 12.50 11.71
N GLU A 26 -0.77 13.35 10.71
CA GLU A 26 -0.35 14.75 10.78
C GLU A 26 -1.46 15.73 11.20
N GLY A 27 -2.71 15.26 11.25
CA GLY A 27 -3.87 16.10 11.53
C GLY A 27 -4.34 16.90 10.31
N GLU A 28 -5.00 18.03 10.56
CA GLU A 28 -5.59 18.88 9.52
C GLU A 28 -4.52 19.50 8.61
N ARG A 29 -4.68 19.37 7.27
CA ARG A 29 -3.73 19.87 6.27
C ARG A 29 -4.44 20.40 5.02
N SER A 30 -3.76 21.32 4.31
CA SER A 30 -4.19 21.72 2.96
C SER A 30 -3.78 20.66 1.94
N GLY A 31 -4.45 20.62 0.78
CA GLY A 31 -4.10 19.70 -0.31
C GLY A 31 -2.63 19.84 -0.76
N TYR A 32 -2.10 21.06 -0.78
CA TYR A 32 -0.69 21.31 -1.10
C TYR A 32 0.25 20.70 -0.05
N ALA A 33 -0.05 20.87 1.23
CA ALA A 33 0.75 20.30 2.33
C ALA A 33 0.73 18.77 2.29
N LEU A 34 -0.41 18.16 1.96
CA LEU A 34 -0.54 16.70 1.76
C LEU A 34 0.33 16.20 0.61
N ALA A 35 0.31 16.89 -0.55
CA ALA A 35 1.14 16.51 -1.68
C ALA A 35 2.64 16.56 -1.33
N LYS A 36 3.07 17.60 -0.60
CA LYS A 36 4.44 17.73 -0.13
C LYS A 36 4.79 16.66 0.91
N ALA A 37 3.87 16.31 1.81
CA ALA A 37 4.07 15.25 2.79
C ALA A 37 4.25 13.88 2.11
N VAL A 38 3.45 13.56 1.08
CA VAL A 38 3.64 12.34 0.28
C VAL A 38 5.03 12.30 -0.34
N GLU A 39 5.47 13.37 -1.00
CA GLU A 39 6.79 13.44 -1.65
C GLU A 39 7.92 13.22 -0.64
N ASN A 40 7.85 13.85 0.53
CA ASN A 40 8.90 13.79 1.52
C ASN A 40 8.93 12.48 2.32
N ALA A 41 7.77 11.90 2.62
CA ALA A 41 7.66 10.75 3.51
C ALA A 41 7.70 9.41 2.77
N ILE A 42 6.91 9.24 1.72
CA ILE A 42 6.70 7.94 1.03
C ILE A 42 7.06 7.96 -0.45
N GLY A 43 7.44 9.10 -1.01
CA GLY A 43 7.68 9.26 -2.45
C GLY A 43 8.75 8.32 -3.02
N HIS A 44 9.69 7.84 -2.22
CA HIS A 44 10.71 6.87 -2.62
C HIS A 44 10.19 5.41 -2.62
N ILE A 45 9.07 5.12 -1.96
CA ILE A 45 8.43 3.80 -1.91
C ILE A 45 7.23 3.77 -2.86
N TRP A 46 6.44 4.85 -2.84
CA TRP A 46 5.20 4.98 -3.58
C TRP A 46 4.95 6.46 -3.91
N ALA A 47 4.95 6.80 -5.19
CA ALA A 47 4.84 8.17 -5.68
C ALA A 47 3.64 8.30 -6.64
N PRO A 48 2.43 8.57 -6.14
CA PRO A 48 1.30 8.87 -7.00
C PRO A 48 1.51 10.22 -7.69
N ALA A 49 0.94 10.38 -8.87
CA ALA A 49 0.92 11.70 -9.52
C ALA A 49 0.23 12.73 -8.61
N ARG A 50 0.79 13.93 -8.49
CA ARG A 50 0.18 15.04 -7.70
C ARG A 50 -1.28 15.29 -8.09
N SER A 51 -1.59 15.21 -9.38
CA SER A 51 -2.97 15.34 -9.89
C SER A 51 -3.93 14.34 -9.27
N GLY A 52 -3.49 13.09 -9.04
CA GLY A 52 -4.28 12.06 -8.38
C GLY A 52 -4.59 12.38 -6.92
N LEU A 53 -3.62 12.97 -6.20
CA LEU A 53 -3.82 13.41 -4.81
C LEU A 53 -4.88 14.53 -4.72
N PHE A 54 -4.82 15.52 -5.63
CA PHE A 54 -5.82 16.59 -5.65
C PHE A 54 -7.18 16.09 -6.13
N ALA A 55 -7.23 15.15 -7.08
CA ALA A 55 -8.47 14.61 -7.60
C ALA A 55 -9.27 13.78 -6.57
N CYS A 56 -8.61 13.11 -5.63
CA CYS A 56 -9.29 12.28 -4.63
C CYS A 56 -9.93 13.10 -3.49
N LEU A 57 -9.43 14.29 -3.16
CA LEU A 57 -9.93 15.10 -2.04
C LEU A 57 -11.42 15.47 -2.15
N PRO A 58 -11.94 15.95 -3.30
CA PRO A 58 -13.37 16.23 -3.47
C PRO A 58 -14.23 14.96 -3.30
N ARG A 59 -13.76 13.81 -3.79
CA ARG A 59 -14.46 12.53 -3.63
C ARG A 59 -14.50 12.10 -2.16
N LEU A 60 -13.39 12.16 -1.46
CA LEU A 60 -13.32 11.86 -0.02
C LEU A 60 -14.25 12.79 0.79
N ALA A 61 -14.34 14.07 0.42
CA ALA A 61 -15.25 15.02 1.05
C ALA A 61 -16.73 14.68 0.77
N LYS A 62 -17.07 14.32 -0.49
CA LYS A 62 -18.42 13.89 -0.88
C LYS A 62 -18.86 12.63 -0.14
N LEU A 63 -17.95 11.70 0.09
CA LEU A 63 -18.18 10.46 0.85
C LEU A 63 -18.19 10.69 2.36
N GLY A 64 -17.94 11.92 2.85
CA GLY A 64 -17.87 12.20 4.27
C GLY A 64 -16.66 11.62 5.00
N LEU A 65 -15.66 11.12 4.26
CA LEU A 65 -14.45 10.50 4.82
C LEU A 65 -13.45 11.54 5.33
N VAL A 66 -13.55 12.78 4.86
CA VAL A 66 -12.82 13.93 5.38
C VAL A 66 -13.78 15.07 5.70
N ARG A 67 -13.45 15.85 6.71
CA ARG A 67 -14.10 17.15 7.01
C ARG A 67 -13.30 18.23 6.30
N VAL A 68 -14.02 19.20 5.72
CA VAL A 68 -13.41 20.33 5.00
C VAL A 68 -13.69 21.61 5.77
N ARG A 69 -12.65 22.29 6.22
CA ARG A 69 -12.74 23.65 6.73
C ARG A 69 -12.47 24.62 5.58
N ARG A 70 -13.50 25.38 5.20
CA ARG A 70 -13.43 26.35 4.09
C ARG A 70 -12.69 27.59 4.56
N THR A 71 -11.51 27.80 4.02
CA THR A 71 -10.67 28.98 4.15
C THR A 71 -10.14 29.32 2.75
N ASP A 72 -9.34 30.37 2.60
CA ASP A 72 -8.69 30.72 1.31
C ASP A 72 -7.95 29.52 0.70
N LYS A 73 -7.37 28.66 1.56
CA LYS A 73 -6.77 27.36 1.20
C LYS A 73 -7.49 26.28 2.00
N PRO A 74 -8.42 25.52 1.37
CA PRO A 74 -9.20 24.51 2.08
C PRO A 74 -8.32 23.56 2.89
N LEU A 75 -8.72 23.33 4.15
CA LEU A 75 -8.06 22.39 5.05
C LEU A 75 -8.92 21.15 5.21
N TYR A 76 -8.27 20.00 5.20
CA TYR A 76 -8.88 18.68 5.26
C TYR A 76 -8.45 17.98 6.54
N ALA A 77 -9.39 17.36 7.24
CA ALA A 77 -9.14 16.50 8.39
C ALA A 77 -9.90 15.18 8.23
N ILE A 78 -9.28 14.08 8.65
CA ILE A 78 -9.95 12.77 8.60
C ILE A 78 -11.20 12.78 9.51
N SER A 79 -12.30 12.21 9.04
CA SER A 79 -13.52 12.03 9.81
C SER A 79 -13.51 10.69 10.57
N PRO A 80 -14.44 10.46 11.54
CA PRO A 80 -14.64 9.13 12.12
C PRO A 80 -14.95 8.05 11.06
N ALA A 81 -15.77 8.38 10.04
CA ALA A 81 -16.06 7.50 8.91
C ALA A 81 -14.80 7.22 8.08
N GLY A 82 -13.94 8.24 7.86
CA GLY A 82 -12.66 8.06 7.18
C GLY A 82 -11.70 7.14 7.93
N ARG A 83 -11.66 7.21 9.26
CA ARG A 83 -10.88 6.28 10.09
C ARG A 83 -11.40 4.85 9.97
N ALA A 84 -12.72 4.65 10.00
CA ALA A 84 -13.33 3.35 9.83
C ALA A 84 -13.02 2.75 8.44
N ALA A 85 -13.14 3.56 7.38
CA ALA A 85 -12.78 3.14 6.01
C ALA A 85 -11.30 2.79 5.88
N LEU A 86 -10.41 3.57 6.49
CA LEU A 86 -8.97 3.29 6.50
C LEU A 86 -8.65 1.98 7.23
N ASN A 87 -9.30 1.71 8.37
CA ASN A 87 -9.14 0.45 9.09
C ASN A 87 -9.61 -0.74 8.24
N ALA A 88 -10.77 -0.62 7.58
CA ALA A 88 -11.27 -1.65 6.66
C ALA A 88 -10.29 -1.91 5.51
N TRP A 89 -9.67 -0.86 4.95
CA TRP A 89 -8.65 -1.01 3.90
C TRP A 89 -7.41 -1.77 4.39
N PHE A 90 -6.96 -1.56 5.63
CA PHE A 90 -5.87 -2.35 6.22
C PHE A 90 -6.21 -3.82 6.34
N GLU A 91 -7.46 -4.17 6.65
CA GLU A 91 -7.90 -5.57 6.78
C GLU A 91 -7.92 -6.35 5.44
N GLN A 92 -7.98 -5.64 4.31
CA GLN A 92 -8.01 -6.27 2.98
C GLN A 92 -6.63 -6.79 2.60
N VAL A 93 -6.50 -8.10 2.43
CA VAL A 93 -5.29 -8.76 1.93
C VAL A 93 -5.49 -9.10 0.46
N GLU A 94 -4.67 -8.54 -0.41
CA GLU A 94 -4.79 -8.71 -1.86
C GLU A 94 -3.55 -9.42 -2.42
N PRO A 95 -3.70 -10.58 -3.08
CA PRO A 95 -2.60 -11.25 -3.76
C PRO A 95 -2.00 -10.37 -4.86
N GLY A 96 -0.68 -10.40 -5.03
CA GLY A 96 0.02 -9.66 -6.08
C GLY A 96 0.14 -8.14 -5.87
N ALA A 97 -0.51 -7.57 -4.86
CA ALA A 97 -0.56 -6.12 -4.60
C ALA A 97 0.71 -5.62 -3.89
N ARG A 98 1.88 -5.78 -4.51
CA ARG A 98 3.19 -5.44 -3.94
C ARG A 98 3.28 -4.00 -3.43
N ASP A 99 2.89 -3.04 -4.23
CA ASP A 99 3.02 -1.61 -3.88
C ASP A 99 2.07 -1.23 -2.73
N THR A 100 0.87 -1.79 -2.73
CA THR A 100 -0.10 -1.65 -1.62
C THR A 100 0.42 -2.28 -0.34
N PHE A 101 1.09 -3.44 -0.42
CA PHE A 101 1.72 -4.08 0.73
C PHE A 101 2.79 -3.19 1.38
N PHE A 102 3.72 -2.64 0.59
CA PHE A 102 4.76 -1.75 1.12
C PHE A 102 4.19 -0.48 1.74
N LEU A 103 3.14 0.09 1.14
CA LEU A 103 2.45 1.25 1.72
C LEU A 103 1.78 0.89 3.07
N LYS A 104 1.10 -0.26 3.16
CA LYS A 104 0.49 -0.73 4.42
C LYS A 104 1.54 -0.94 5.51
N LEU A 105 2.68 -1.53 5.15
CA LEU A 105 3.78 -1.72 6.09
C LEU A 105 4.38 -0.38 6.56
N PHE A 106 4.57 0.58 5.66
CA PHE A 106 5.03 1.93 6.01
C PHE A 106 4.06 2.63 6.99
N LEU A 107 2.78 2.46 6.78
CA LEU A 107 1.71 3.02 7.62
C LEU A 107 1.37 2.12 8.83
N GLY A 108 2.20 1.15 9.14
CA GLY A 108 1.93 0.08 10.11
C GLY A 108 1.59 0.55 11.53
N GLY A 109 2.02 1.76 11.92
CA GLY A 109 1.63 2.37 13.18
C GLY A 109 0.13 2.72 13.32
N LEU A 110 -0.63 2.62 12.23
CA LEU A 110 -2.08 2.86 12.20
C LEU A 110 -2.91 1.57 12.28
N THR A 111 -2.27 0.41 12.39
CA THR A 111 -2.91 -0.91 12.44
C THR A 111 -2.21 -1.81 13.46
N THR A 112 -2.60 -3.09 13.54
CA THR A 112 -1.99 -4.03 14.49
C THR A 112 -0.92 -4.90 13.82
N PRO A 113 0.03 -5.45 14.60
CA PRO A 113 1.02 -6.40 14.07
C PRO A 113 0.37 -7.62 13.41
N GLU A 114 -0.77 -8.11 13.92
CA GLU A 114 -1.47 -9.28 13.39
C GLU A 114 -1.99 -9.02 11.98
N VAL A 115 -2.53 -7.81 11.72
CA VAL A 115 -2.95 -7.39 10.37
C VAL A 115 -1.76 -7.40 9.43
N LEU A 116 -0.63 -6.78 9.83
CA LEU A 116 0.58 -6.73 9.00
C LEU A 116 1.18 -8.12 8.74
N LEU A 117 1.13 -9.02 9.73
CA LEU A 117 1.61 -10.40 9.56
C LEU A 117 0.80 -11.17 8.49
N ARG A 118 -0.52 -10.94 8.37
CA ARG A 118 -1.32 -11.52 7.28
C ARG A 118 -0.86 -11.02 5.90
N HIS A 119 -0.58 -9.72 5.78
CA HIS A 119 -0.05 -9.16 4.53
C HIS A 119 1.33 -9.71 4.18
N ILE A 120 2.21 -9.89 5.16
CA ILE A 120 3.52 -10.50 4.95
C ILE A 120 3.39 -11.95 4.50
N ALA A 121 2.47 -12.71 5.09
CA ALA A 121 2.21 -14.10 4.68
C ALA A 121 1.78 -14.17 3.22
N GLN A 122 0.81 -13.34 2.80
CA GLN A 122 0.37 -13.28 1.41
C GLN A 122 1.49 -12.85 0.46
N PHE A 123 2.25 -11.80 0.81
CA PHE A 123 3.37 -11.35 0.01
C PHE A 123 4.42 -12.44 -0.17
N ARG A 124 4.68 -13.23 0.88
CA ARG A 124 5.57 -14.38 0.85
C ARG A 124 5.07 -15.47 -0.11
N GLU A 125 3.78 -15.82 -0.06
CA GLU A 125 3.15 -16.78 -0.98
C GLU A 125 3.29 -16.33 -2.44
N ASP A 126 3.06 -15.04 -2.71
CA ASP A 126 3.22 -14.46 -4.05
C ASP A 126 4.67 -14.57 -4.56
N ILE A 127 5.66 -14.41 -3.68
CA ILE A 127 7.07 -14.56 -4.04
C ILE A 127 7.40 -16.04 -4.32
N GLU A 128 6.95 -16.95 -3.49
CA GLU A 128 7.17 -18.39 -3.64
C GLU A 128 6.57 -18.88 -4.97
N ALA A 129 5.34 -18.44 -5.31
CA ALA A 129 4.70 -18.75 -6.58
C ALA A 129 5.52 -18.22 -7.77
N ARG A 130 6.03 -16.97 -7.71
CA ARG A 130 6.90 -16.41 -8.76
C ARG A 130 8.21 -17.19 -8.91
N LEU A 131 8.83 -17.61 -7.83
CA LEU A 131 10.06 -18.43 -7.87
C LEU A 131 9.84 -19.75 -8.58
N VAL A 132 8.71 -20.41 -8.37
CA VAL A 132 8.35 -21.64 -9.09
C VAL A 132 8.34 -21.39 -10.61
N VAL A 133 7.69 -20.29 -11.04
CA VAL A 133 7.62 -19.90 -12.46
C VAL A 133 9.02 -19.57 -13.01
N TYR A 134 9.80 -18.75 -12.30
CA TYR A 134 11.13 -18.36 -12.75
C TYR A 134 12.07 -19.55 -12.89
N ARG A 135 12.05 -20.48 -11.94
CA ARG A 135 12.85 -21.71 -12.00
C ARG A 135 12.40 -22.63 -13.13
N ALA A 136 11.10 -22.68 -13.44
CA ALA A 136 10.59 -23.42 -14.60
C ALA A 136 11.09 -22.83 -15.93
N ILE A 137 11.02 -21.50 -16.11
CA ILE A 137 11.58 -20.81 -17.26
C ILE A 137 13.08 -21.07 -17.40
N GLY A 138 13.81 -21.03 -16.28
CA GLY A 138 15.28 -21.28 -16.29
C GLY A 138 15.67 -22.66 -16.79
N ARG A 139 14.82 -23.67 -16.59
CA ARG A 139 15.09 -25.05 -17.09
C ARG A 139 14.94 -25.19 -18.61
N THR A 140 14.15 -24.34 -19.25
CA THR A 140 13.89 -24.37 -20.70
C THR A 140 14.74 -23.37 -21.49
N ASN A 141 15.47 -22.48 -20.79
CA ASN A 141 16.29 -21.45 -21.41
C ASN A 141 17.55 -22.06 -22.03
N THR A 142 17.75 -21.86 -23.35
CA THR A 142 18.84 -22.44 -24.13
C THR A 142 20.19 -21.74 -23.94
N ASN A 143 20.20 -20.56 -23.31
CA ASN A 143 21.39 -19.72 -23.10
C ASN A 143 22.09 -19.25 -24.38
N THR A 144 21.38 -19.21 -25.50
CA THR A 144 21.89 -18.75 -26.81
C THR A 144 20.99 -17.68 -27.41
N GLY A 145 21.53 -16.85 -28.30
CA GLY A 145 20.75 -15.82 -28.99
C GLY A 145 19.97 -14.93 -28.03
N HIS A 146 18.66 -14.83 -28.23
CA HIS A 146 17.77 -14.01 -27.42
C HIS A 146 17.65 -14.50 -25.95
N ASP A 147 17.74 -15.81 -25.75
CA ASP A 147 17.70 -16.42 -24.42
C ASP A 147 18.87 -16.00 -23.52
N TRP A 148 20.01 -15.64 -24.10
CA TRP A 148 21.14 -15.13 -23.33
C TRP A 148 20.78 -13.84 -22.57
N TYR A 149 20.05 -12.91 -23.19
CA TYR A 149 19.60 -11.68 -22.53
C TYR A 149 18.53 -11.98 -21.46
N HIS A 150 17.57 -12.84 -21.78
CA HIS A 150 16.52 -13.25 -20.85
C HIS A 150 17.09 -13.92 -19.60
N ARG A 151 18.17 -14.67 -19.73
CA ARG A 151 18.83 -15.32 -18.59
C ARG A 151 19.27 -14.32 -17.53
N HIS A 152 19.84 -13.18 -17.92
CA HIS A 152 20.29 -12.17 -16.97
C HIS A 152 19.12 -11.52 -16.24
N LEU A 153 18.02 -11.26 -16.96
CA LEU A 153 16.80 -10.74 -16.34
C LEU A 153 16.15 -11.78 -15.40
N LEU A 154 16.12 -13.03 -15.83
CA LEU A 154 15.61 -14.13 -15.02
C LEU A 154 16.41 -14.31 -13.73
N ARG A 155 17.74 -14.26 -13.83
CA ARG A 155 18.64 -14.32 -12.67
C ARG A 155 18.34 -13.18 -11.68
N TYR A 156 18.23 -11.96 -12.17
CA TYR A 156 17.81 -10.82 -11.34
C TYR A 156 16.46 -11.07 -10.64
N GLY A 157 15.47 -11.62 -11.36
CA GLY A 157 14.17 -11.95 -10.80
C GLY A 157 14.24 -12.99 -9.68
N ILE A 158 15.07 -14.02 -9.85
CA ILE A 158 15.28 -15.07 -8.84
C ILE A 158 16.01 -14.52 -7.62
N GLU A 159 17.16 -13.88 -7.79
CA GLU A 159 17.95 -13.32 -6.69
C GLU A 159 17.15 -12.29 -5.87
N ARG A 160 16.37 -11.45 -6.55
CA ARG A 160 15.48 -10.52 -5.88
C ARG A 160 14.39 -11.23 -5.07
N ALA A 161 13.76 -12.26 -5.62
CA ALA A 161 12.73 -13.01 -4.93
C ALA A 161 13.27 -13.75 -3.70
N GLU A 162 14.45 -14.34 -3.78
CA GLU A 162 15.16 -14.98 -2.66
C GLU A 162 15.47 -13.97 -1.55
N TYR A 163 15.99 -12.80 -1.91
CA TYR A 163 16.19 -11.70 -0.96
C TYR A 163 14.88 -11.24 -0.30
N GLU A 164 13.81 -11.07 -1.07
CA GLU A 164 12.49 -10.68 -0.54
C GLU A 164 11.98 -11.72 0.47
N LEU A 165 12.20 -13.03 0.25
CA LEU A 165 11.84 -14.09 1.21
C LEU A 165 12.61 -13.98 2.53
N GLU A 166 13.93 -13.77 2.47
CA GLU A 166 14.75 -13.56 3.66
C GLU A 166 14.31 -12.32 4.43
N TRP A 167 14.05 -11.23 3.71
CA TRP A 167 13.56 -9.99 4.28
C TRP A 167 12.19 -10.15 4.97
N THR A 168 11.24 -10.89 4.38
CA THR A 168 9.95 -11.17 5.02
C THR A 168 10.12 -11.90 6.35
N ALA A 169 11.07 -12.82 6.45
CA ALA A 169 11.38 -13.51 7.70
C ALA A 169 11.96 -12.58 8.78
N LEU A 170 12.78 -11.59 8.39
CA LEU A 170 13.29 -10.57 9.30
C LEU A 170 12.17 -9.68 9.84
N VAL A 171 11.31 -9.14 8.95
CA VAL A 171 10.20 -8.26 9.32
C VAL A 171 9.18 -9.01 10.19
N THR A 172 8.87 -10.26 9.87
CA THR A 172 7.99 -11.12 10.68
C THR A 172 8.50 -11.21 12.13
N ARG A 173 9.81 -11.47 12.30
CA ARG A 173 10.42 -11.53 13.64
C ARG A 173 10.37 -10.18 14.37
N ALA A 174 10.59 -9.08 13.63
CA ALA A 174 10.53 -7.73 14.19
C ALA A 174 9.13 -7.38 14.67
N LEU A 175 8.10 -7.63 13.87
CA LEU A 175 6.70 -7.36 14.23
C LEU A 175 6.23 -8.17 15.44
N ARG A 176 6.66 -9.42 15.57
CA ARG A 176 6.34 -10.26 16.74
C ARG A 176 6.98 -9.77 18.03
N ARG A 177 8.09 -9.05 17.95
CA ARG A 177 8.76 -8.46 19.13
C ARG A 177 8.15 -7.12 19.53
N GLY A 178 7.48 -6.45 18.61
CA GLY A 178 6.96 -5.09 18.78
C GLY A 178 8.05 -4.00 18.67
N PRO A 179 7.63 -2.73 18.60
CA PRO A 179 8.54 -1.58 18.66
C PRO A 179 9.20 -1.52 20.05
N ARG A 180 10.48 -1.13 20.06
CA ARG A 180 11.25 -0.87 21.29
C ARG A 180 11.07 0.56 21.74
#